data_2bcda5381daf9a5461f4152ccce7d55d
#
_entry.id   2bcda5381daf9a5461f4152ccce7d55d
#
_cell.length_a   1.000
_cell.length_b   1.000
_cell.length_c   1.000
_cell.angle_alpha   90.00
_cell.angle_beta   90.00
_cell.angle_gamma   90.00
#
_symmetry.space_group_name_H-M   'P 1'
#
loop_
_entity.id
_entity.type
_entity.pdbx_description
1 polymer ?
#
loop_
_entity_poly.entity_id
_entity_poly.type
_entity_poly.pdbx_seq_one_letter_code
_entity_poly.pdbx_strand_id
1 'polypeptide(L)'
;AALRESGYRDRGWVFFNRGRTQGRLGELEAAATSYRRAVELTRGDVRSLLALSRVSVETGDYDDAARYYSRLISMMQRNQRLVHSPESLLTGIRIARYYSDEDQEASLALQLRNKFPESVEYQQYKVLISNGN
;
A
#
# COMPACT_ATOMS: atom_id res chain seq x y z
N ALA A 1 -24.41 7.70 -17.44
CA ALA A 1 -23.63 6.60 -16.89
C ALA A 1 -22.13 6.82 -17.02
N ALA A 2 -21.60 7.00 -18.24
CA ALA A 2 -20.16 7.20 -18.44
C ALA A 2 -19.66 8.50 -17.80
N LEU A 3 -20.41 9.59 -17.94
CA LEU A 3 -20.06 10.88 -17.34
C LEU A 3 -20.09 10.80 -15.83
N ARG A 4 -21.02 10.04 -15.28
CA ARG A 4 -21.15 9.86 -13.84
C ARG A 4 -19.96 9.09 -13.29
N GLU A 5 -19.52 8.02 -13.96
CA GLU A 5 -18.37 7.24 -13.56
C GLU A 5 -17.10 8.07 -13.63
N SER A 6 -16.93 8.87 -14.69
CA SER A 6 -15.80 9.79 -14.83
C SER A 6 -15.77 10.79 -13.67
N GLY A 7 -16.93 11.34 -13.30
CA GLY A 7 -17.01 12.28 -12.18
C GLY A 7 -16.62 11.64 -10.85
N TYR A 8 -17.02 10.40 -10.61
CA TYR A 8 -16.64 9.68 -9.40
C TYR A 8 -15.13 9.41 -9.36
N ARG A 9 -14.53 9.04 -10.48
CA ARG A 9 -13.09 8.83 -10.56
C ARG A 9 -12.32 10.12 -10.30
N ASP A 10 -12.77 11.22 -10.92
CA ASP A 10 -12.14 12.52 -10.71
C ASP A 10 -12.20 12.94 -9.25
N ARG A 11 -13.32 12.69 -8.59
CA ARG A 11 -13.45 12.96 -7.16
C ARG A 11 -12.54 12.05 -6.35
N GLY A 12 -12.40 10.80 -6.76
CA GLY A 12 -11.47 9.88 -6.13
C GLY A 12 -10.04 10.40 -6.17
N TRP A 13 -9.62 10.95 -7.30
CA TRP A 13 -8.28 11.52 -7.41
C TRP A 13 -8.08 12.75 -6.54
N VAL A 14 -9.12 13.56 -6.35
CA VAL A 14 -9.07 14.68 -5.42
C VAL A 14 -8.78 14.18 -4.00
N PHE A 15 -9.48 13.15 -3.57
CA PHE A 15 -9.25 12.56 -2.24
C PHE A 15 -7.90 11.88 -2.13
N PHE A 16 -7.44 11.22 -3.19
CA PHE A 16 -6.12 10.61 -3.21
C PHE A 16 -5.03 11.69 -3.01
N ASN A 17 -5.12 12.80 -3.73
CA ASN A 17 -4.15 13.88 -3.62
C ASN A 17 -4.22 14.55 -2.25
N ARG A 18 -5.41 14.68 -1.68
CA ARG A 18 -5.57 15.18 -0.31
C ARG A 18 -4.87 14.27 0.68
N GLY A 19 -5.06 12.96 0.54
CA GLY A 19 -4.40 11.98 1.41
C GLY A 19 -2.89 12.06 1.32
N ARG A 20 -2.35 12.25 0.13
CA ARG A 20 -0.89 12.42 -0.06
C ARG A 20 -0.37 13.63 0.70
N THR A 21 -1.07 14.75 0.58
CA THR A 21 -0.68 15.98 1.28
C THR A 21 -0.74 15.78 2.80
N GLN A 22 -1.83 15.19 3.28
CA GLN A 22 -1.99 14.93 4.72
C GLN A 22 -0.91 13.99 5.23
N GLY A 23 -0.57 12.96 4.45
CA GLY A 23 0.49 12.03 4.82
C GLY A 23 1.85 12.71 4.93
N ARG A 24 2.16 13.61 4.01
CA ARG A 24 3.41 14.38 4.06
C ARG A 24 3.49 15.29 5.29
N LEU A 25 2.35 15.76 5.77
CA LEU A 25 2.26 16.59 6.96
C LEU A 25 2.23 15.77 8.24
N GLY A 26 2.25 14.45 8.14
CA GLY A 26 2.19 13.57 9.30
C GLY A 26 0.79 13.38 9.86
N GLU A 27 -0.24 13.85 9.16
CA GLU A 27 -1.64 13.70 9.56
C GLU A 27 -2.16 12.34 9.10
N LEU A 28 -1.67 11.28 9.72
CA LEU A 28 -1.87 9.91 9.22
C LEU A 28 -3.32 9.45 9.27
N GLU A 29 -4.05 9.78 10.33
CA GLU A 29 -5.46 9.40 10.44
C GLU A 29 -6.31 10.11 9.39
N ALA A 30 -6.04 11.39 9.17
CA ALA A 30 -6.73 12.16 8.13
C ALA A 30 -6.39 11.60 6.74
N ALA A 31 -5.12 11.24 6.52
CA ALA A 31 -4.69 10.64 5.26
C ALA A 31 -5.42 9.32 5.02
N ALA A 32 -5.55 8.47 6.05
CA ALA A 32 -6.27 7.21 5.93
C ALA A 32 -7.73 7.44 5.52
N THR A 33 -8.39 8.42 6.12
CA THR A 33 -9.77 8.77 5.78
C THR A 33 -9.88 9.21 4.31
N SER A 34 -8.96 10.06 3.86
CA SER A 34 -8.95 10.53 2.47
C SER A 34 -8.71 9.39 1.49
N TYR A 35 -7.73 8.51 1.78
CA TYR A 35 -7.46 7.37 0.92
C TYR A 35 -8.61 6.37 0.89
N ARG A 36 -9.29 6.17 2.03
CA ARG A 36 -10.46 5.30 2.08
C ARG A 36 -11.55 5.83 1.15
N ARG A 37 -11.77 7.14 1.16
CA ARG A 37 -12.72 7.76 0.25
C ARG A 37 -12.29 7.60 -1.20
N ALA A 38 -11.00 7.74 -1.49
CA ALA A 38 -10.45 7.52 -2.84
C ALA A 38 -10.71 6.09 -3.30
N VAL A 39 -10.49 5.10 -2.42
CA VAL A 39 -10.77 3.69 -2.74
C VAL A 39 -12.24 3.50 -3.10
N GLU A 40 -13.15 4.09 -2.32
CA GLU A 40 -14.58 3.97 -2.58
C GLU A 40 -14.97 4.58 -3.93
N LEU A 41 -14.50 5.79 -4.20
CA LEU A 41 -14.89 6.52 -5.41
C LEU A 41 -14.26 5.96 -6.68
N THR A 42 -13.09 5.33 -6.58
CA THR A 42 -12.42 4.71 -7.72
C THR A 42 -12.69 3.21 -7.83
N ARG A 43 -13.49 2.65 -6.92
CA ARG A 43 -13.79 1.21 -6.85
C ARG A 43 -12.55 0.36 -6.69
N GLY A 44 -11.59 0.86 -5.91
CA GLY A 44 -10.39 0.08 -5.60
C GLY A 44 -9.27 0.26 -6.60
N ASP A 45 -9.00 1.48 -7.00
CA ASP A 45 -7.83 1.79 -7.81
C ASP A 45 -6.54 1.34 -7.11
N VAL A 46 -5.59 0.84 -7.89
CA VAL A 46 -4.33 0.26 -7.37
C VAL A 46 -3.55 1.25 -6.50
N ARG A 47 -3.42 2.49 -6.95
CA ARG A 47 -2.66 3.50 -6.20
C ARG A 47 -3.32 3.84 -4.88
N SER A 48 -4.65 3.92 -4.87
CA SER A 48 -5.41 4.21 -3.66
C SER A 48 -5.36 3.04 -2.68
N LEU A 49 -5.45 1.81 -3.18
CA LEU A 49 -5.33 0.62 -2.34
C LEU A 49 -3.95 0.52 -1.69
N LEU A 50 -2.90 0.77 -2.46
CA LEU A 50 -1.54 0.73 -1.91
C LEU A 50 -1.33 1.83 -0.87
N ALA A 51 -1.77 3.05 -1.18
CA ALA A 51 -1.62 4.18 -0.26
C ALA A 51 -2.37 3.92 1.05
N LEU A 52 -3.59 3.38 0.96
CA LEU A 52 -4.38 3.06 2.16
C LEU A 52 -3.74 1.94 2.97
N SER A 53 -3.24 0.88 2.30
CA SER A 53 -2.53 -0.20 2.98
C SER A 53 -1.31 0.33 3.74
N ARG A 54 -0.51 1.17 3.07
CA ARG A 54 0.69 1.72 3.65
C ARG A 54 0.38 2.61 4.87
N VAL A 55 -0.56 3.52 4.74
CA VAL A 55 -0.88 4.42 5.86
C VAL A 55 -1.51 3.64 7.02
N SER A 56 -2.24 2.58 6.73
CA SER A 56 -2.80 1.72 7.77
C SER A 56 -1.71 1.00 8.55
N VAL A 57 -0.63 0.59 7.89
CA VAL A 57 0.55 0.05 8.60
C VAL A 57 1.14 1.13 9.51
N GLU A 58 1.29 2.35 9.00
CA GLU A 58 1.87 3.44 9.77
C GLU A 58 1.03 3.82 11.00
N THR A 59 -0.28 3.72 10.91
CA THR A 59 -1.17 3.97 12.05
C THR A 59 -1.31 2.77 12.99
N GLY A 60 -0.74 1.63 12.61
CA GLY A 60 -0.84 0.40 13.40
C GLY A 60 -2.12 -0.38 13.19
N ASP A 61 -2.93 0.00 12.21
CA ASP A 61 -4.16 -0.71 11.87
C ASP A 61 -3.85 -1.83 10.87
N TYR A 62 -3.23 -2.89 11.37
CA TYR A 62 -2.76 -3.97 10.51
C TYR A 62 -3.88 -4.81 9.92
N ASP A 63 -5.02 -4.90 10.59
CA ASP A 63 -6.16 -5.65 10.02
C ASP A 63 -6.68 -4.95 8.77
N ASP A 64 -6.84 -3.64 8.82
CA ASP A 64 -7.22 -2.88 7.63
C ASP A 64 -6.11 -2.92 6.58
N ALA A 65 -4.86 -2.77 6.99
CA ALA A 65 -3.73 -2.84 6.07
C ALA A 65 -3.74 -4.14 5.28
N ALA A 66 -3.91 -5.27 5.98
CA ALA A 66 -3.96 -6.59 5.35
C ALA A 66 -5.15 -6.73 4.41
N ARG A 67 -6.30 -6.21 4.80
CA ARG A 67 -7.51 -6.30 3.99
C ARG A 67 -7.36 -5.57 2.66
N TYR A 68 -6.88 -4.34 2.68
CA TYR A 68 -6.69 -3.57 1.46
C TYR A 68 -5.52 -4.10 0.62
N TYR A 69 -4.47 -4.59 1.29
CA TYR A 69 -3.35 -5.21 0.60
C TYR A 69 -3.78 -6.49 -0.13
N SER A 70 -4.64 -7.30 0.47
CA SER A 70 -5.18 -8.49 -0.17
C SER A 70 -5.96 -8.15 -1.44
N ARG A 71 -6.71 -7.05 -1.43
CA ARG A 71 -7.41 -6.60 -2.64
C ARG A 71 -6.43 -6.22 -3.73
N LEU A 72 -5.35 -5.53 -3.37
CA LEU A 72 -4.28 -5.18 -4.32
C LEU A 72 -3.66 -6.43 -4.92
N ILE A 73 -3.30 -7.41 -4.09
CA ILE A 73 -2.69 -8.65 -4.55
C ILE A 73 -3.64 -9.40 -5.50
N SER A 74 -4.93 -9.44 -5.17
CA SER A 74 -5.91 -10.08 -6.05
C SER A 74 -5.96 -9.43 -7.43
N MET A 75 -5.86 -8.10 -7.47
CA MET A 75 -5.81 -7.39 -8.75
C MET A 75 -4.55 -7.74 -9.55
N MET A 76 -3.41 -7.84 -8.86
CA MET A 76 -2.16 -8.20 -9.51
C MET A 76 -2.19 -9.62 -10.07
N GLN A 77 -2.86 -10.55 -9.39
CA GLN A 77 -3.03 -11.91 -9.86
C GLN A 77 -3.91 -12.00 -11.11
N ARG A 78 -4.88 -11.10 -11.23
CA ARG A 78 -5.79 -11.07 -12.38
C ARG A 78 -5.25 -10.25 -13.55
N ASN A 79 -4.28 -9.37 -13.31
CA ASN A 79 -3.72 -8.51 -14.34
C ASN A 79 -2.20 -8.53 -14.24
N GLN A 80 -1.57 -9.29 -15.13
CA GLN A 80 -0.12 -9.51 -15.13
C GLN A 80 0.68 -8.24 -15.48
N ARG A 81 0.04 -7.20 -15.96
CA ARG A 81 0.69 -5.90 -16.19
C ARG A 81 0.94 -5.15 -14.89
N LEU A 82 0.18 -5.47 -13.85
CA LEU A 82 0.39 -4.89 -12.53
C LEU A 82 1.49 -5.68 -11.83
N VAL A 83 2.56 -5.00 -11.45
CA VAL A 83 3.70 -5.62 -10.78
C VAL A 83 4.00 -4.86 -9.49
N HIS A 84 4.67 -5.54 -8.58
CA HIS A 84 5.09 -4.91 -7.33
C HIS A 84 6.04 -3.76 -7.59
N SER A 85 5.86 -2.68 -6.83
CA SER A 85 6.83 -1.62 -6.65
C SER A 85 7.63 -1.90 -5.38
N PRO A 86 8.75 -1.21 -5.16
CA PRO A 86 9.44 -1.33 -3.86
C PRO A 86 8.52 -1.05 -2.68
N GLU A 87 7.63 -0.06 -2.84
CA GLU A 87 6.69 0.31 -1.80
C GLU A 87 5.68 -0.81 -1.50
N SER A 88 5.12 -1.43 -2.54
CA SER A 88 4.17 -2.52 -2.31
C SER A 88 4.85 -3.74 -1.68
N LEU A 89 6.10 -4.01 -2.04
CA LEU A 89 6.86 -5.10 -1.42
C LEU A 89 7.12 -4.82 0.05
N LEU A 90 7.58 -3.63 0.39
CA LEU A 90 7.86 -3.30 1.80
C LEU A 90 6.58 -3.30 2.64
N THR A 91 5.49 -2.78 2.10
CA THR A 91 4.20 -2.80 2.80
C THR A 91 3.78 -4.22 3.12
N GLY A 92 3.88 -5.12 2.12
CA GLY A 92 3.58 -6.53 2.33
C GLY A 92 4.49 -7.20 3.35
N ILE A 93 5.78 -6.86 3.33
CA ILE A 93 6.75 -7.37 4.32
C ILE A 93 6.33 -6.96 5.73
N ARG A 94 5.97 -5.71 5.93
CA ARG A 94 5.58 -5.21 7.26
C ARG A 94 4.32 -5.91 7.77
N ILE A 95 3.36 -6.13 6.89
CA ILE A 95 2.14 -6.87 7.24
C ILE A 95 2.48 -8.32 7.60
N ALA A 96 3.30 -8.99 6.78
CA ALA A 96 3.71 -10.38 7.04
C ALA A 96 4.44 -10.50 8.38
N ARG A 97 5.32 -9.57 8.71
CA ARG A 97 6.04 -9.57 9.98
C ARG A 97 5.09 -9.42 11.16
N TYR A 98 4.09 -8.55 11.04
CA TYR A 98 3.11 -8.37 12.12
C TYR A 98 2.37 -9.67 12.43
N TYR A 99 2.01 -10.43 11.39
CA TYR A 99 1.28 -11.70 11.55
C TYR A 99 2.22 -12.90 11.70
N SER A 100 3.52 -12.69 11.76
CA SER A 100 4.53 -13.76 11.86
C SER A 100 4.46 -14.75 10.69
N ASP A 101 4.11 -14.27 9.51
CA ASP A 101 4.08 -15.07 8.28
C ASP A 101 5.48 -15.05 7.67
N GLU A 102 6.34 -15.93 8.13
CA GLU A 102 7.75 -15.96 7.73
C GLU A 102 7.95 -16.30 6.26
N ASP A 103 7.12 -17.17 5.71
CA ASP A 103 7.22 -17.55 4.31
C ASP A 103 6.88 -16.38 3.39
N GLN A 104 5.82 -15.66 3.69
CA GLN A 104 5.42 -14.50 2.92
C GLN A 104 6.46 -13.38 3.04
N GLU A 105 6.96 -13.15 4.23
CA GLU A 105 8.00 -12.16 4.45
C GLU A 105 9.23 -12.48 3.61
N ALA A 106 9.70 -13.72 3.65
CA ALA A 106 10.89 -14.16 2.91
C ALA A 106 10.71 -14.00 1.41
N SER A 107 9.54 -14.36 0.89
CA SER A 107 9.24 -14.26 -0.53
C SER A 107 9.27 -12.81 -1.01
N LEU A 108 8.63 -11.91 -0.28
CA LEU A 108 8.58 -10.50 -0.64
C LEU A 108 9.94 -9.83 -0.48
N ALA A 109 10.69 -10.20 0.57
CA ALA A 109 12.03 -9.66 0.80
C ALA A 109 12.99 -10.07 -0.31
N LEU A 110 12.88 -11.31 -0.79
CA LEU A 110 13.71 -11.79 -1.90
C LEU A 110 13.44 -10.98 -3.16
N GLN A 111 12.17 -10.71 -3.47
CA GLN A 111 11.80 -9.89 -4.61
C GLN A 111 12.35 -8.46 -4.46
N LEU A 112 12.24 -7.88 -3.28
CA LEU A 112 12.72 -6.52 -3.02
C LEU A 112 14.24 -6.44 -3.24
N ARG A 113 14.98 -7.39 -2.68
CA ARG A 113 16.44 -7.45 -2.85
C ARG A 113 16.84 -7.64 -4.30
N ASN A 114 16.18 -8.56 -5.00
CA ASN A 114 16.60 -8.93 -6.35
C ASN A 114 16.20 -7.90 -7.40
N LYS A 115 15.04 -7.29 -7.25
CA LYS A 115 14.51 -6.36 -8.26
C LYS A 115 14.84 -4.90 -7.96
N PHE A 116 14.96 -4.56 -6.68
CA PHE A 116 15.14 -3.16 -6.26
C PHE A 116 16.22 -3.01 -5.19
N PRO A 117 17.45 -3.53 -5.48
CA PRO A 117 18.52 -3.54 -4.47
C PRO A 117 18.97 -2.15 -4.01
N GLU A 118 18.76 -1.13 -4.83
CA GLU A 118 19.19 0.23 -4.52
C GLU A 118 18.06 1.13 -4.04
N SER A 119 16.87 0.57 -3.81
CA SER A 119 15.72 1.34 -3.37
C SER A 119 15.85 1.75 -1.89
N VAL A 120 15.20 2.87 -1.56
CA VAL A 120 15.07 3.31 -0.17
C VAL A 120 14.36 2.24 0.65
N GLU A 121 13.34 1.59 0.04
CA GLU A 121 12.57 0.56 0.70
C GLU A 121 13.43 -0.64 1.09
N TYR A 122 14.37 -1.03 0.24
CA TYR A 122 15.27 -2.12 0.62
C TYR A 122 16.19 -1.72 1.77
N GLN A 123 16.67 -0.48 1.78
CA GLN A 123 17.45 0.03 2.92
C GLN A 123 16.61 0.02 4.20
N GLN A 124 15.36 0.44 4.12
CA GLN A 124 14.44 0.42 5.25
C GLN A 124 14.21 -1.00 5.76
N TYR A 125 14.08 -1.96 4.84
CA TYR A 125 13.95 -3.37 5.22
C TYR A 125 15.17 -3.86 5.98
N LYS A 126 16.38 -3.52 5.49
CA LYS A 126 17.61 -3.95 6.18
C LYS A 126 17.70 -3.37 7.59
N VAL A 127 17.29 -2.13 7.77
CA VAL A 127 17.23 -1.52 9.11
C VAL A 127 16.21 -2.26 9.98
N LEU A 128 15.05 -2.57 9.40
CA LEU A 128 13.98 -3.26 10.11
C LEU A 128 14.45 -4.59 10.69
N ILE A 129 15.16 -5.42 9.89
CA ILE A 129 15.65 -6.72 10.35
C ILE A 129 16.87 -6.60 11.25
N SER A 130 17.71 -5.59 11.08
CA SER A 130 18.90 -5.41 11.92
C SER A 130 18.53 -4.95 13.32
N ASN A 131 17.35 -4.41 13.54
CA ASN A 131 16.87 -4.03 14.87
C ASN A 131 16.30 -5.22 15.65
N GLY A 132 16.56 -6.43 15.18
CA GLY A 132 16.30 -7.65 15.94
C GLY A 132 14.86 -8.14 15.88
N ASN A 133 14.07 -7.60 15.03
CA ASN A 133 12.67 -8.00 14.91
C ASN A 133 12.28 -8.30 13.49
#